data_b4e78a04472c6aae8384b8cba856c738
#
_entry.id   b4e78a04472c6aae8384b8cba856c738
#
_cell.length_a   1.000
_cell.length_b   1.000
_cell.length_c   1.000
_cell.angle_alpha   90.00
_cell.angle_beta   90.00
_cell.angle_gamma   90.00
#
_symmetry.space_group_name_H-M   'P 1'
#
loop_
_entity.id
_entity.type
_entity.pdbx_description
1 polymer ?
#
loop_
_entity_poly.entity_id
_entity_poly.type
_entity_poly.pdbx_seq_one_letter_code
_entity_poly.pdbx_strand_id
1 'polypeptide(L)'
;MPFLFSYVCDLLQRLEDNRLARSGLRSNATIIQEWFRAHHGLLHRDDHNSAALLSALLPEKRTDRVYFIREKKLQIIVGRALGLGRSRIAELGRWSIPGARADLADCVESILKQTVGHFLGCCRKIIAANPWQPNPVSPTHRPVTVEEIDQLLHHVAAACRFSAPAVRRSVSENRPADQELSLGELYRRLSARDAKWLTRLILKNYEPVVLDPQVICLSYHPLLPGILKVQDDLAVAGRILDTLRRDRTVTGKSELAEYLKPTLGVKVGRQTWLKGRSIKHCLSMVQGRVSCEEKMDGEYCQIHIDLSKGYDCIQIFSKSGKDSTADRMALHKYVPVTSLLGLSVLIEA
;
A
#
# COMPACT_ATOMS: atom_id res chain seq x y z
N MET A 1 -11.62 19.29 -2.02
CA MET A 1 -11.37 18.79 -0.64
C MET A 1 -10.43 17.63 -0.73
N PRO A 2 -9.36 17.57 0.05
CA PRO A 2 -8.42 16.44 0.04
C PRO A 2 -9.09 15.15 0.50
N PHE A 3 -8.58 13.99 0.07
CA PHE A 3 -9.12 12.70 0.47
C PHE A 3 -8.65 12.35 1.88
N LEU A 4 -9.56 12.26 2.82
CA LEU A 4 -9.23 12.03 4.23
C LEU A 4 -8.88 10.57 4.49
N PHE A 5 -7.87 10.33 5.33
CA PHE A 5 -7.50 8.98 5.74
C PHE A 5 -8.62 8.29 6.53
N SER A 6 -9.43 9.04 7.25
CA SER A 6 -10.60 8.50 7.97
C SER A 6 -11.60 7.77 7.06
N TYR A 7 -11.69 8.13 5.77
CA TYR A 7 -12.53 7.40 4.81
C TYR A 7 -11.98 5.98 4.53
N VAL A 8 -10.66 5.84 4.40
CA VAL A 8 -10.02 4.52 4.29
C VAL A 8 -10.23 3.71 5.55
N CYS A 9 -10.06 4.35 6.72
CA CYS A 9 -10.30 3.70 8.02
C CYS A 9 -11.76 3.24 8.19
N ASP A 10 -12.72 3.99 7.65
CA ASP A 10 -14.13 3.60 7.66
C ASP A 10 -14.38 2.33 6.83
N LEU A 11 -13.79 2.21 5.65
CA LEU A 11 -13.86 0.98 4.87
C LEU A 11 -13.29 -0.22 5.64
N LEU A 12 -12.09 -0.07 6.18
CA LEU A 12 -11.41 -1.15 6.90
C LEU A 12 -12.19 -1.56 8.15
N GLN A 13 -12.77 -0.59 8.87
CA GLN A 13 -13.60 -0.85 10.04
C GLN A 13 -14.90 -1.59 9.66
N ARG A 14 -15.58 -1.19 8.60
CA ARG A 14 -16.78 -1.90 8.10
C ARG A 14 -16.48 -3.34 7.73
N LEU A 15 -15.33 -3.61 7.12
CA LEU A 15 -14.89 -4.96 6.80
C LEU A 15 -14.59 -5.79 8.05
N GLU A 16 -13.95 -5.18 9.06
CA GLU A 16 -13.70 -5.83 10.34
C GLU A 16 -15.01 -6.14 11.09
N ASP A 17 -15.92 -5.18 11.14
CA ASP A 17 -17.24 -5.33 11.78
C ASP A 17 -18.08 -6.39 11.07
N ASN A 18 -18.07 -6.43 9.73
CA ASN A 18 -18.73 -7.46 8.94
C ASN A 18 -18.21 -8.86 9.28
N ARG A 19 -16.88 -9.01 9.43
CA ARG A 19 -16.26 -10.28 9.82
C ARG A 19 -16.64 -10.72 11.23
N LEU A 20 -16.84 -9.76 12.14
CA LEU A 20 -17.23 -10.04 13.53
C LEU A 20 -18.74 -10.27 13.69
N ALA A 21 -19.54 -9.90 12.69
CA ALA A 21 -20.97 -10.10 12.72
C ALA A 21 -21.31 -11.60 12.77
N ARG A 22 -22.20 -11.99 13.70
CA ARG A 22 -22.64 -13.38 13.87
C ARG A 22 -23.68 -13.84 12.86
N SER A 23 -24.38 -12.91 12.25
CA SER A 23 -25.44 -13.16 11.27
C SER A 23 -25.46 -12.04 10.22
N GLY A 24 -25.96 -12.35 9.02
CA GLY A 24 -26.11 -11.34 7.96
C GLY A 24 -24.82 -10.87 7.33
N LEU A 25 -23.79 -11.74 7.27
CA LEU A 25 -22.52 -11.44 6.60
C LEU A 25 -22.77 -11.01 5.15
N ARG A 26 -22.31 -9.81 4.84
CA ARG A 26 -22.30 -9.29 3.47
C ARG A 26 -21.00 -9.70 2.78
N SER A 27 -21.02 -9.80 1.46
CA SER A 27 -19.79 -9.98 0.71
C SER A 27 -18.86 -8.78 0.92
N ASN A 28 -17.58 -9.03 1.23
CA ASN A 28 -16.58 -7.98 1.31
C ASN A 28 -16.50 -7.18 0.01
N ALA A 29 -16.68 -7.84 -1.14
CA ALA A 29 -16.72 -7.19 -2.44
C ALA A 29 -17.86 -6.15 -2.52
N THR A 30 -19.04 -6.47 -2.01
CA THR A 30 -20.18 -5.54 -1.97
C THR A 30 -19.86 -4.31 -1.10
N ILE A 31 -19.28 -4.51 0.08
CA ILE A 31 -18.90 -3.40 0.98
C ILE A 31 -17.89 -2.48 0.30
N ILE A 32 -16.86 -3.07 -0.36
CA ILE A 32 -15.85 -2.32 -1.10
C ILE A 32 -16.49 -1.51 -2.25
N GLN A 33 -17.32 -2.14 -3.06
CA GLN A 33 -17.99 -1.47 -4.19
C GLN A 33 -18.91 -0.32 -3.74
N GLU A 34 -19.64 -0.50 -2.66
CA GLU A 34 -20.49 0.55 -2.07
C GLU A 34 -19.65 1.72 -1.56
N TRP A 35 -18.52 1.43 -0.94
CA TRP A 35 -17.60 2.47 -0.47
C TRP A 35 -17.04 3.29 -1.63
N PHE A 36 -16.57 2.64 -2.71
CA PHE A 36 -16.11 3.35 -3.90
C PHE A 36 -17.21 4.19 -4.54
N ARG A 37 -18.42 3.67 -4.61
CA ARG A 37 -19.58 4.40 -5.14
C ARG A 37 -19.90 5.63 -4.29
N ALA A 38 -19.88 5.50 -2.97
CA ALA A 38 -20.14 6.60 -2.04
C ALA A 38 -19.10 7.73 -2.16
N HIS A 39 -17.84 7.39 -2.46
CA HIS A 39 -16.74 8.35 -2.58
C HIS A 39 -16.42 8.75 -4.03
N HIS A 40 -17.21 8.31 -5.02
CA HIS A 40 -16.96 8.53 -6.44
C HIS A 40 -16.68 10.00 -6.77
N GLY A 41 -17.45 10.93 -6.24
CA GLY A 41 -17.26 12.36 -6.50
C GLY A 41 -15.92 12.92 -5.99
N LEU A 42 -15.34 12.34 -4.93
CA LEU A 42 -14.01 12.72 -4.42
C LEU A 42 -12.88 12.10 -5.24
N LEU A 43 -13.07 10.86 -5.70
CA LEU A 43 -12.09 10.09 -6.45
C LEU A 43 -11.87 10.61 -7.87
N HIS A 44 -12.90 11.27 -8.43
CA HIS A 44 -12.86 11.81 -9.80
C HIS A 44 -12.45 13.29 -9.88
N ARG A 45 -11.97 13.86 -8.79
CA ARG A 45 -11.46 15.22 -8.78
C ARG A 45 -10.05 15.29 -9.37
N ASP A 46 -9.75 16.42 -10.03
CA ASP A 46 -8.44 16.64 -10.65
C ASP A 46 -7.29 16.77 -9.64
N ASP A 47 -7.62 17.15 -8.39
CA ASP A 47 -6.67 17.26 -7.27
C ASP A 47 -6.47 15.95 -6.51
N HIS A 48 -7.13 14.84 -6.89
CA HIS A 48 -6.99 13.54 -6.25
C HIS A 48 -5.69 12.83 -6.68
N ASN A 49 -5.00 12.23 -5.71
CA ASN A 49 -3.80 11.43 -5.92
C ASN A 49 -4.14 9.93 -5.88
N SER A 50 -4.30 9.33 -7.05
CA SER A 50 -4.61 7.90 -7.20
C SER A 50 -3.55 6.99 -6.58
N ALA A 51 -2.27 7.34 -6.73
CA ALA A 51 -1.16 6.54 -6.20
C ALA A 51 -1.16 6.49 -4.67
N ALA A 52 -1.46 7.61 -4.01
CA ALA A 52 -1.54 7.69 -2.55
C ALA A 52 -2.66 6.81 -2.00
N LEU A 53 -3.87 6.91 -2.58
CA LEU A 53 -5.01 6.10 -2.16
C LEU A 53 -4.75 4.60 -2.39
N LEU A 54 -4.27 4.22 -3.57
CA LEU A 54 -3.96 2.81 -3.87
C LEU A 54 -2.86 2.27 -2.96
N SER A 55 -1.86 3.08 -2.60
CA SER A 55 -0.83 2.72 -1.63
C SER A 55 -1.38 2.49 -0.22
N ALA A 56 -2.40 3.25 0.17
CA ALA A 56 -3.07 3.07 1.47
C ALA A 56 -4.01 1.84 1.47
N LEU A 57 -4.67 1.53 0.34
CA LEU A 57 -5.55 0.37 0.24
C LEU A 57 -4.79 -0.96 0.04
N LEU A 58 -3.66 -0.93 -0.67
CA LEU A 58 -2.87 -2.10 -1.05
C LEU A 58 -1.39 -1.92 -0.67
N PRO A 59 -1.06 -1.75 0.63
CA PRO A 59 0.30 -1.45 1.07
C PRO A 59 1.30 -2.58 0.74
N GLU A 60 0.85 -3.83 0.65
CA GLU A 60 1.66 -4.98 0.26
C GLU A 60 2.14 -4.90 -1.19
N LYS A 61 1.41 -4.19 -2.06
CA LYS A 61 1.81 -3.94 -3.45
C LYS A 61 2.95 -2.93 -3.59
N ARG A 62 3.22 -2.12 -2.55
CA ARG A 62 4.36 -1.18 -2.51
C ARG A 62 5.64 -1.92 -2.13
N THR A 63 6.10 -2.83 -3.00
CA THR A 63 7.34 -3.59 -2.82
C THR A 63 8.60 -2.71 -2.97
N ASP A 64 8.46 -1.55 -3.62
CA ASP A 64 9.48 -0.52 -3.80
C ASP A 64 9.83 0.21 -2.49
N ARG A 65 8.90 0.24 -1.50
CA ARG A 65 9.06 0.93 -0.22
C ARG A 65 9.29 -0.07 0.91
N VAL A 66 10.42 0.06 1.61
CA VAL A 66 10.72 -0.70 2.83
C VAL A 66 10.85 0.27 4.00
N TYR A 67 9.99 0.15 5.00
CA TYR A 67 9.98 1.08 6.15
C TYR A 67 10.99 0.69 7.23
N PHE A 68 11.37 -0.58 7.29
CA PHE A 68 12.24 -1.13 8.35
C PHE A 68 11.73 -0.83 9.76
N ILE A 69 10.41 -0.73 9.90
CA ILE A 69 9.69 -0.52 11.15
C ILE A 69 8.89 -1.80 11.42
N ARG A 70 9.29 -2.52 12.47
CA ARG A 70 8.55 -3.67 13.01
C ARG A 70 7.79 -3.25 14.27
N GLU A 71 6.95 -4.13 14.78
CA GLU A 71 6.04 -3.90 15.91
C GLU A 71 6.75 -3.27 17.11
N LYS A 72 7.91 -3.81 17.54
CA LYS A 72 8.66 -3.28 18.69
C LYS A 72 9.12 -1.84 18.47
N LYS A 73 9.62 -1.52 17.27
CA LYS A 73 10.05 -0.16 16.94
C LYS A 73 8.85 0.79 16.90
N LEU A 74 7.75 0.35 16.30
CA LEU A 74 6.52 1.14 16.19
C LEU A 74 5.91 1.39 17.58
N GLN A 75 5.92 0.39 18.47
CA GLN A 75 5.51 0.53 19.87
C GLN A 75 6.28 1.65 20.58
N ILE A 76 7.61 1.73 20.38
CA ILE A 76 8.44 2.77 20.99
C ILE A 76 8.07 4.15 20.42
N ILE A 77 7.89 4.28 19.11
CA ILE A 77 7.50 5.52 18.45
C ILE A 77 6.14 6.01 19.00
N VAL A 78 5.14 5.13 19.03
CA VAL A 78 3.80 5.46 19.56
C VAL A 78 3.86 5.81 21.05
N GLY A 79 4.59 5.02 21.85
CA GLY A 79 4.75 5.29 23.27
C GLY A 79 5.33 6.66 23.57
N ARG A 80 6.37 7.07 22.84
CA ARG A 80 6.98 8.39 22.92
C ARG A 80 6.03 9.49 22.44
N ALA A 81 5.40 9.27 21.29
CA ALA A 81 4.48 10.24 20.68
C ALA A 81 3.32 10.60 21.61
N LEU A 82 2.77 9.60 22.29
CA LEU A 82 1.64 9.77 23.21
C LEU A 82 2.06 10.09 24.65
N GLY A 83 3.37 10.20 24.93
CA GLY A 83 3.87 10.49 26.27
C GLY A 83 3.48 9.45 27.31
N LEU A 84 3.46 8.16 26.95
CA LEU A 84 2.97 7.10 27.82
C LEU A 84 3.90 6.81 28.99
N GLY A 85 3.35 6.77 30.22
CA GLY A 85 4.06 6.30 31.41
C GLY A 85 4.27 4.77 31.39
N ARG A 86 5.09 4.25 32.33
CA ARG A 86 5.54 2.84 32.39
C ARG A 86 4.40 1.84 32.34
N SER A 87 3.32 2.02 33.08
CA SER A 87 2.17 1.13 33.10
C SER A 87 1.46 1.05 31.73
N ARG A 88 1.29 2.20 31.06
CA ARG A 88 0.68 2.26 29.74
C ARG A 88 1.58 1.71 28.62
N ILE A 89 2.90 1.86 28.74
CA ILE A 89 3.86 1.20 27.85
C ILE A 89 3.78 -0.33 27.98
N ALA A 90 3.63 -0.83 29.22
CA ALA A 90 3.42 -2.28 29.45
C ALA A 90 2.09 -2.76 28.84
N GLU A 91 1.02 -1.97 28.95
CA GLU A 91 -0.26 -2.26 28.33
C GLU A 91 -0.17 -2.24 26.80
N LEU A 92 0.51 -1.25 26.20
CA LEU A 92 0.80 -1.19 24.77
C LEU A 92 1.61 -2.40 24.29
N GLY A 93 2.41 -3.02 25.15
CA GLY A 93 3.21 -4.21 24.87
C GLY A 93 2.48 -5.55 24.97
N ARG A 94 1.19 -5.59 25.32
CA ARG A 94 0.42 -6.83 25.49
C ARG A 94 0.35 -7.71 24.24
N TRP A 95 0.46 -7.14 23.06
CA TRP A 95 0.50 -7.88 21.79
C TRP A 95 1.61 -8.92 21.73
N SER A 96 2.72 -8.72 22.45
CA SER A 96 3.87 -9.62 22.46
C SER A 96 3.77 -10.79 23.45
N ILE A 97 2.69 -10.86 24.25
CA ILE A 97 2.46 -11.93 25.20
C ILE A 97 2.00 -13.18 24.45
N PRO A 98 2.62 -14.36 24.69
CA PRO A 98 2.19 -15.59 24.04
C PRO A 98 0.70 -15.86 24.28
N GLY A 99 -0.05 -16.14 23.20
CA GLY A 99 -1.50 -16.34 23.26
C GLY A 99 -2.36 -15.07 23.27
N ALA A 100 -1.74 -13.89 23.16
CA ALA A 100 -2.49 -12.65 22.99
C ALA A 100 -3.35 -12.72 21.72
N ARG A 101 -4.62 -12.30 21.83
CA ARG A 101 -5.54 -12.22 20.68
C ARG A 101 -5.48 -10.86 19.98
N ALA A 102 -4.96 -9.85 20.66
CA ALA A 102 -4.85 -8.47 20.16
C ALA A 102 -3.47 -8.26 19.53
N ASP A 103 -3.42 -7.58 18.38
CA ASP A 103 -2.20 -7.11 17.76
C ASP A 103 -1.76 -5.74 18.34
N LEU A 104 -0.62 -5.22 17.86
CA LEU A 104 -0.15 -3.88 18.28
C LEU A 104 -1.18 -2.80 17.96
N ALA A 105 -1.88 -2.90 16.84
CA ALA A 105 -2.85 -1.90 16.41
C ALA A 105 -4.08 -1.87 17.35
N ASP A 106 -4.55 -3.03 17.79
CA ASP A 106 -5.62 -3.13 18.78
C ASP A 106 -5.19 -2.55 20.15
N CYS A 107 -3.93 -2.76 20.53
CA CYS A 107 -3.37 -2.16 21.74
C CYS A 107 -3.30 -0.63 21.64
N VAL A 108 -2.88 -0.08 20.49
CA VAL A 108 -2.87 1.36 20.22
C VAL A 108 -4.28 1.96 20.32
N GLU A 109 -5.26 1.31 19.68
CA GLU A 109 -6.65 1.74 19.74
C GLU A 109 -7.18 1.77 21.19
N SER A 110 -6.91 0.71 21.96
CA SER A 110 -7.32 0.61 23.35
C SER A 110 -6.74 1.74 24.22
N ILE A 111 -5.44 2.00 24.10
CA ILE A 111 -4.74 3.07 24.82
C ILE A 111 -5.35 4.44 24.49
N LEU A 112 -5.60 4.74 23.23
CA LEU A 112 -6.16 6.02 22.83
C LEU A 112 -7.61 6.18 23.27
N LYS A 113 -8.44 5.12 23.21
CA LYS A 113 -9.82 5.14 23.73
C LYS A 113 -9.85 5.46 25.24
N GLN A 114 -8.98 4.86 26.02
CA GLN A 114 -8.86 5.10 27.45
C GLN A 114 -8.38 6.52 27.76
N THR A 115 -7.44 7.06 26.96
CA THR A 115 -6.92 8.42 27.15
C THR A 115 -8.03 9.45 26.94
N VAL A 116 -8.83 9.31 25.89
CA VAL A 116 -9.99 10.18 25.61
C VAL A 116 -11.06 10.02 26.71
N GLY A 117 -11.35 8.80 27.15
CA GLY A 117 -12.31 8.54 28.22
C GLY A 117 -11.90 9.17 29.55
N HIS A 118 -10.62 9.14 29.89
CA HIS A 118 -10.10 9.76 31.10
C HIS A 118 -10.17 11.31 31.04
N PHE A 119 -9.84 11.89 29.89
CA PHE A 119 -9.92 13.33 29.65
C PHE A 119 -11.38 13.83 29.71
N LEU A 120 -12.31 13.12 29.08
CA LEU A 120 -13.74 13.41 29.14
C LEU A 120 -14.31 13.23 30.56
N GLY A 121 -13.82 12.28 31.32
CA GLY A 121 -14.18 12.09 32.73
C GLY A 121 -13.76 13.28 33.62
N CYS A 122 -12.58 13.83 33.38
CA CYS A 122 -12.12 15.06 34.07
C CYS A 122 -12.88 16.31 33.60
N CYS A 123 -13.18 16.41 32.29
CA CYS A 123 -13.87 17.58 31.73
C CYS A 123 -15.39 17.53 31.94
N ARG A 124 -16.00 16.36 32.21
CA ARG A 124 -17.44 16.24 32.52
C ARG A 124 -17.88 17.05 33.74
N LYS A 125 -16.96 17.40 34.62
CA LYS A 125 -17.22 18.36 35.75
C LYS A 125 -17.26 19.81 35.29
N ILE A 126 -16.82 20.14 34.06
CA ILE A 126 -16.70 21.53 33.59
C ILE A 126 -17.67 21.83 32.45
N ILE A 127 -18.17 20.82 31.69
CA ILE A 127 -19.01 21.04 30.50
C ILE A 127 -20.35 20.31 30.65
N ALA A 128 -21.20 20.82 31.55
CA ALA A 128 -22.63 20.50 31.58
C ALA A 128 -23.41 21.51 30.73
N ALA A 129 -23.04 21.75 29.47
CA ALA A 129 -23.83 22.61 28.59
C ALA A 129 -23.39 22.48 27.12
N ASN A 130 -23.57 21.36 26.45
CA ASN A 130 -23.99 21.30 25.06
C ASN A 130 -23.97 19.86 24.49
N PRO A 131 -25.12 19.24 24.16
CA PRO A 131 -25.19 17.84 23.69
C PRO A 131 -24.80 17.64 22.22
N TRP A 132 -24.44 18.69 21.48
CA TRP A 132 -24.31 18.65 20.01
C TRP A 132 -22.92 19.05 19.46
N GLN A 133 -21.84 18.94 20.24
CA GLN A 133 -20.52 19.11 19.64
C GLN A 133 -19.88 17.73 19.38
N PRO A 134 -19.44 17.46 18.13
CA PRO A 134 -18.59 16.30 17.86
C PRO A 134 -17.33 16.43 18.70
N ASN A 135 -16.84 15.28 19.24
CA ASN A 135 -15.70 15.13 20.13
C ASN A 135 -14.73 16.31 20.13
N PRO A 136 -14.35 16.87 21.29
CA PRO A 136 -13.30 17.84 21.39
C PRO A 136 -11.93 17.15 21.19
N VAL A 137 -11.65 16.70 19.97
CA VAL A 137 -10.30 16.70 19.45
C VAL A 137 -9.91 18.17 19.42
N SER A 138 -8.85 18.54 20.09
CA SER A 138 -8.37 19.93 20.23
C SER A 138 -8.63 20.74 18.95
N PRO A 139 -9.20 21.95 19.02
CA PRO A 139 -9.67 22.70 17.85
C PRO A 139 -8.59 23.14 16.86
N THR A 140 -7.37 22.65 17.01
CA THR A 140 -6.18 23.02 16.22
C THR A 140 -5.70 21.93 15.26
N HIS A 141 -6.33 20.74 15.21
CA HIS A 141 -5.79 19.67 14.38
C HIS A 141 -6.42 19.62 12.99
N ARG A 142 -5.64 20.04 11.98
CA ARG A 142 -5.94 19.83 10.58
C ARG A 142 -6.19 18.33 10.32
N PRO A 143 -7.27 17.96 9.61
CA PRO A 143 -7.56 16.56 9.28
C PRO A 143 -6.38 15.93 8.51
N VAL A 144 -6.09 14.67 8.82
CA VAL A 144 -5.02 13.92 8.16
C VAL A 144 -5.53 13.38 6.83
N THR A 145 -4.79 13.64 5.75
CA THR A 145 -5.11 13.18 4.41
C THR A 145 -4.33 11.94 4.02
N VAL A 146 -4.81 11.21 3.03
CA VAL A 146 -4.11 10.04 2.49
C VAL A 146 -2.78 10.44 1.86
N GLU A 147 -2.74 11.59 1.19
CA GLU A 147 -1.54 12.14 0.57
C GLU A 147 -0.46 12.49 1.60
N GLU A 148 -0.86 13.08 2.74
CA GLU A 148 0.06 13.40 3.84
C GLU A 148 0.71 12.13 4.39
N ILE A 149 -0.08 11.07 4.60
CA ILE A 149 0.43 9.77 5.06
C ILE A 149 1.35 9.14 4.01
N ASP A 150 0.94 9.14 2.73
CA ASP A 150 1.73 8.54 1.65
C ASP A 150 3.08 9.25 1.50
N GLN A 151 3.12 10.59 1.58
CA GLN A 151 4.34 11.38 1.55
C GLN A 151 5.25 11.06 2.74
N LEU A 152 4.72 11.00 3.96
CA LEU A 152 5.52 10.66 5.12
C LEU A 152 6.08 9.25 5.04
N LEU A 153 5.28 8.26 4.64
CA LEU A 153 5.74 6.89 4.45
C LEU A 153 6.75 6.77 3.31
N HIS A 154 6.64 7.62 2.28
CA HIS A 154 7.65 7.71 1.23
C HIS A 154 8.99 8.22 1.77
N HIS A 155 8.99 9.27 2.62
CA HIS A 155 10.20 9.76 3.28
C HIS A 155 10.83 8.70 4.20
N VAL A 156 10.01 7.99 4.97
CA VAL A 156 10.49 6.86 5.81
C VAL A 156 11.13 5.78 4.94
N ALA A 157 10.52 5.42 3.81
CA ALA A 157 11.06 4.43 2.89
C ALA A 157 12.36 4.91 2.23
N ALA A 158 12.45 6.18 1.85
CA ALA A 158 13.64 6.75 1.21
C ALA A 158 14.88 6.73 2.12
N ALA A 159 14.70 6.75 3.44
CA ALA A 159 15.78 6.58 4.40
C ALA A 159 16.27 5.13 4.53
N CYS A 160 15.50 4.16 4.07
CA CYS A 160 15.82 2.75 4.20
C CYS A 160 16.67 2.27 3.01
N ARG A 161 17.87 1.73 3.29
CA ARG A 161 18.76 1.20 2.25
C ARG A 161 18.18 0.05 1.43
N PHE A 162 17.14 -0.61 1.95
CA PHE A 162 16.47 -1.74 1.29
C PHE A 162 15.30 -1.32 0.39
N SER A 163 14.95 -0.05 0.36
CA SER A 163 13.98 0.49 -0.60
C SER A 163 14.60 0.59 -1.99
N ALA A 164 13.75 0.59 -3.01
CA ALA A 164 14.18 0.71 -4.39
C ALA A 164 15.06 1.97 -4.61
N PRO A 165 16.08 1.91 -5.49
CA PRO A 165 16.97 3.05 -5.75
C PRO A 165 16.21 4.32 -6.16
N ALA A 166 15.13 4.18 -6.93
CA ALA A 166 14.29 5.32 -7.34
C ALA A 166 13.65 6.02 -6.12
N VAL A 167 13.15 5.26 -5.15
CA VAL A 167 12.57 5.80 -3.90
C VAL A 167 13.64 6.52 -3.07
N ARG A 168 14.85 5.96 -2.98
CA ARG A 168 15.95 6.56 -2.21
C ARG A 168 16.46 7.86 -2.81
N ARG A 169 16.45 7.98 -4.16
CA ARG A 169 16.91 9.19 -4.88
C ARG A 169 15.87 10.31 -4.90
N SER A 170 14.58 9.98 -4.77
CA SER A 170 13.49 10.97 -4.89
C SER A 170 13.43 12.00 -3.75
N VAL A 171 14.18 11.82 -2.66
CA VAL A 171 14.12 12.63 -1.44
C VAL A 171 15.50 13.17 -1.08
N SER A 172 16.20 13.85 -2.02
CA SER A 172 17.55 14.36 -1.74
C SER A 172 17.57 15.69 -0.96
N GLU A 173 16.56 16.56 -1.05
CA GLU A 173 16.67 17.94 -0.58
C GLU A 173 15.73 18.36 0.56
N ASN A 174 14.63 17.64 0.84
CA ASN A 174 13.65 18.00 1.89
C ASN A 174 13.40 16.86 2.89
N ARG A 175 14.45 16.32 3.46
CA ARG A 175 14.31 15.27 4.48
C ARG A 175 13.83 15.87 5.79
N PRO A 176 12.68 15.45 6.37
CA PRO A 176 12.36 15.83 7.75
C PRO A 176 13.50 15.39 8.65
N ALA A 177 13.97 16.29 9.50
CA ALA A 177 15.14 16.06 10.37
C ALA A 177 14.93 14.86 11.30
N ASP A 178 13.68 14.53 11.66
CA ASP A 178 13.33 13.38 12.47
C ASP A 178 12.01 12.73 12.00
N GLN A 179 12.14 11.55 11.38
CA GLN A 179 11.01 10.78 10.86
C GLN A 179 10.15 10.15 11.98
N GLU A 180 10.77 9.81 13.11
CA GLU A 180 10.04 9.24 14.25
C GLU A 180 9.17 10.32 14.91
N LEU A 181 9.64 11.56 15.00
CA LEU A 181 8.82 12.69 15.46
C LEU A 181 7.66 12.95 14.51
N SER A 182 7.90 12.94 13.20
CA SER A 182 6.85 13.17 12.19
C SER A 182 5.76 12.08 12.22
N LEU A 183 6.14 10.80 12.39
CA LEU A 183 5.17 9.71 12.62
C LEU A 183 4.41 9.91 13.92
N GLY A 184 5.11 10.33 14.99
CA GLY A 184 4.51 10.62 16.28
C GLY A 184 3.47 11.74 16.23
N GLU A 185 3.68 12.76 15.40
CA GLU A 185 2.72 13.85 15.20
C GLU A 185 1.43 13.36 14.54
N LEU A 186 1.52 12.44 13.57
CA LEU A 186 0.32 11.83 13.00
C LEU A 186 -0.51 11.11 14.06
N TYR A 187 0.12 10.30 14.94
CA TYR A 187 -0.60 9.59 15.99
C TYR A 187 -1.34 10.51 16.95
N ARG A 188 -0.79 11.72 17.23
CA ARG A 188 -1.46 12.71 18.09
C ARG A 188 -2.68 13.36 17.44
N ARG A 189 -2.75 13.37 16.10
CA ARG A 189 -3.83 13.99 15.31
C ARG A 189 -4.94 13.00 14.96
N LEU A 190 -4.69 11.71 15.06
CA LEU A 190 -5.62 10.66 14.66
C LEU A 190 -6.57 10.26 15.78
N SER A 191 -7.78 9.86 15.40
CA SER A 191 -8.70 9.15 16.31
C SER A 191 -8.13 7.79 16.71
N ALA A 192 -8.63 7.20 17.78
CA ALA A 192 -8.21 5.87 18.23
C ALA A 192 -8.37 4.82 17.12
N ARG A 193 -9.50 4.84 16.40
CA ARG A 193 -9.77 3.99 15.23
C ARG A 193 -8.75 4.22 14.11
N ASP A 194 -8.52 5.47 13.74
CA ASP A 194 -7.66 5.78 12.62
C ASP A 194 -6.19 5.48 12.94
N ALA A 195 -5.77 5.64 14.19
CA ALA A 195 -4.44 5.24 14.67
C ALA A 195 -4.22 3.72 14.61
N LYS A 196 -5.25 2.90 14.92
CA LYS A 196 -5.24 1.46 14.68
C LYS A 196 -4.90 1.13 13.23
N TRP A 197 -5.63 1.72 12.30
CA TRP A 197 -5.46 1.45 10.88
C TRP A 197 -4.14 2.01 10.32
N LEU A 198 -3.67 3.16 10.83
CA LEU A 198 -2.31 3.64 10.50
C LEU A 198 -1.23 2.66 10.96
N THR A 199 -1.38 2.08 12.16
CA THR A 199 -0.45 1.08 12.69
C THR A 199 -0.35 -0.13 11.75
N ARG A 200 -1.48 -0.67 11.30
CA ARG A 200 -1.54 -1.78 10.34
C ARG A 200 -1.00 -1.40 8.95
N LEU A 201 -1.26 -0.18 8.49
CA LEU A 201 -0.71 0.36 7.24
C LEU A 201 0.82 0.41 7.26
N ILE A 202 1.43 0.93 8.33
CA ILE A 202 2.89 0.99 8.50
C ILE A 202 3.50 -0.42 8.50
N LEU A 203 2.84 -1.38 9.16
CA LEU A 203 3.26 -2.78 9.18
C LEU A 203 2.95 -3.53 7.88
N LYS A 204 2.23 -2.90 6.94
CA LYS A 204 1.75 -3.48 5.68
C LYS A 204 0.92 -4.75 5.89
N ASN A 205 0.19 -4.82 6.97
CA ASN A 205 -0.65 -5.97 7.31
C ASN A 205 -1.98 -5.50 7.90
N TYR A 206 -3.06 -5.69 7.18
CA TYR A 206 -4.41 -5.36 7.63
C TYR A 206 -5.12 -6.53 8.32
N GLU A 207 -4.46 -7.69 8.47
CA GLU A 207 -5.10 -8.80 9.17
C GLU A 207 -5.75 -8.34 10.49
N PRO A 208 -6.93 -8.87 10.79
CA PRO A 208 -7.65 -9.95 10.12
C PRO A 208 -8.55 -9.51 8.94
N VAL A 209 -8.48 -8.27 8.50
CA VAL A 209 -9.22 -7.76 7.34
C VAL A 209 -8.46 -8.11 6.05
N VAL A 210 -9.14 -8.75 5.11
CA VAL A 210 -8.58 -9.09 3.80
C VAL A 210 -9.22 -8.21 2.75
N LEU A 211 -8.40 -7.39 2.10
CA LEU A 211 -8.76 -6.63 0.92
C LEU A 211 -8.39 -7.45 -0.32
N ASP A 212 -9.38 -7.80 -1.14
CA ASP A 212 -9.10 -8.44 -2.43
C ASP A 212 -8.55 -7.39 -3.41
N PRO A 213 -7.28 -7.51 -3.86
CA PRO A 213 -6.68 -6.54 -4.76
C PRO A 213 -7.43 -6.40 -6.09
N GLN A 214 -8.02 -7.49 -6.60
CA GLN A 214 -8.77 -7.43 -7.85
C GLN A 214 -10.08 -6.65 -7.69
N VAL A 215 -10.80 -6.86 -6.59
CA VAL A 215 -12.03 -6.12 -6.29
C VAL A 215 -11.72 -4.63 -6.09
N ILE A 216 -10.66 -4.29 -5.34
CA ILE A 216 -10.20 -2.90 -5.16
C ILE A 216 -9.89 -2.25 -6.51
N CYS A 217 -9.05 -2.91 -7.32
CA CYS A 217 -8.62 -2.35 -8.60
C CYS A 217 -9.79 -2.14 -9.56
N LEU A 218 -10.68 -3.13 -9.72
CA LEU A 218 -11.86 -3.01 -10.57
C LEU A 218 -12.86 -1.95 -10.07
N SER A 219 -13.03 -1.85 -8.75
CA SER A 219 -13.93 -0.85 -8.16
C SER A 219 -13.37 0.57 -8.28
N TYR A 220 -12.05 0.72 -8.30
CA TYR A 220 -11.39 2.01 -8.49
C TYR A 220 -11.47 2.47 -9.96
N HIS A 221 -11.01 1.63 -10.90
CA HIS A 221 -11.02 1.94 -12.33
C HIS A 221 -10.94 0.67 -13.19
N PRO A 222 -11.76 0.53 -14.24
CA PRO A 222 -11.81 -0.70 -15.07
C PRO A 222 -10.48 -1.06 -15.73
N LEU A 223 -9.64 -0.09 -16.07
CA LEU A 223 -8.33 -0.31 -16.70
C LEU A 223 -7.22 -0.67 -15.72
N LEU A 224 -7.40 -0.40 -14.43
CA LEU A 224 -6.34 -0.58 -13.43
C LEU A 224 -5.81 -2.01 -13.36
N PRO A 225 -6.64 -3.08 -13.39
CA PRO A 225 -6.12 -4.45 -13.43
C PRO A 225 -5.26 -4.74 -14.68
N GLY A 226 -5.65 -4.18 -15.82
CA GLY A 226 -4.89 -4.30 -17.07
C GLY A 226 -3.53 -3.59 -16.99
N ILE A 227 -3.52 -2.36 -16.49
CA ILE A 227 -2.28 -1.57 -16.28
C ILE A 227 -1.34 -2.34 -15.35
N LEU A 228 -1.82 -2.82 -14.20
CA LEU A 228 -1.00 -3.54 -13.22
C LEU A 228 -0.47 -4.91 -13.71
N LYS A 229 -1.07 -5.49 -14.75
CA LYS A 229 -0.52 -6.70 -15.37
C LYS A 229 0.77 -6.42 -16.12
N VAL A 230 0.88 -5.28 -16.79
CA VAL A 230 2.02 -4.93 -17.66
C VAL A 230 2.96 -3.92 -17.00
N GLN A 231 2.49 -3.18 -16.01
CA GLN A 231 3.22 -2.17 -15.25
C GLN A 231 2.83 -2.30 -13.77
N ASP A 232 3.41 -3.29 -13.07
CA ASP A 232 3.07 -3.62 -11.67
C ASP A 232 3.76 -2.64 -10.69
N ASP A 233 3.43 -1.37 -10.84
CA ASP A 233 3.83 -0.29 -9.95
C ASP A 233 2.65 0.65 -9.69
N LEU A 234 2.21 0.74 -8.43
CA LEU A 234 1.06 1.56 -8.06
C LEU A 234 1.29 3.06 -8.29
N ALA A 235 2.53 3.54 -8.18
CA ALA A 235 2.83 4.93 -8.44
C ALA A 235 2.75 5.25 -9.95
N VAL A 236 3.23 4.33 -10.79
CA VAL A 236 3.10 4.43 -12.25
C VAL A 236 1.63 4.34 -12.64
N ALA A 237 0.93 3.30 -12.18
CA ALA A 237 -0.49 3.11 -12.48
C ALA A 237 -1.34 4.30 -12.02
N GLY A 238 -1.07 4.86 -10.84
CA GLY A 238 -1.75 6.05 -10.34
C GLY A 238 -1.56 7.25 -11.27
N ARG A 239 -0.32 7.53 -11.71
CA ARG A 239 -0.04 8.62 -12.67
C ARG A 239 -0.76 8.44 -14.00
N ILE A 240 -0.79 7.21 -14.53
CA ILE A 240 -1.54 6.90 -15.76
C ILE A 240 -3.02 7.22 -15.57
N LEU A 241 -3.62 6.78 -14.48
CA LEU A 241 -5.03 7.06 -14.19
C LEU A 241 -5.31 8.55 -13.98
N ASP A 242 -4.40 9.28 -13.33
CA ASP A 242 -4.52 10.72 -13.16
C ASP A 242 -4.41 11.45 -14.50
N THR A 243 -3.55 10.99 -15.41
CA THR A 243 -3.44 11.51 -16.78
C THR A 243 -4.73 11.23 -17.56
N LEU A 244 -5.22 9.99 -17.56
CA LEU A 244 -6.47 9.63 -18.25
C LEU A 244 -7.69 10.39 -17.72
N ARG A 245 -7.69 10.75 -16.44
CA ARG A 245 -8.76 11.56 -15.85
C ARG A 245 -8.75 13.01 -16.34
N ARG A 246 -7.57 13.60 -16.48
CA ARG A 246 -7.41 14.98 -16.95
C ARG A 246 -7.62 15.08 -18.46
N ASP A 247 -7.14 14.11 -19.19
CA ASP A 247 -7.25 14.04 -20.63
C ASP A 247 -8.49 13.27 -21.07
N ARG A 248 -9.62 13.99 -21.16
CA ARG A 248 -10.90 13.43 -21.59
C ARG A 248 -10.95 13.10 -23.08
N THR A 249 -9.91 13.43 -23.84
CA THR A 249 -9.85 13.13 -25.28
C THR A 249 -9.45 11.69 -25.55
N VAL A 250 -8.79 11.02 -24.59
CA VAL A 250 -8.38 9.61 -24.67
C VAL A 250 -9.59 8.70 -24.47
N THR A 251 -10.35 8.47 -25.53
CA THR A 251 -11.54 7.59 -25.52
C THR A 251 -11.39 6.39 -26.45
N GLY A 252 -10.42 6.43 -27.36
CA GLY A 252 -10.17 5.40 -28.37
C GLY A 252 -9.50 4.15 -27.78
N LYS A 253 -9.93 2.94 -28.23
CA LYS A 253 -9.28 1.69 -27.83
C LYS A 253 -7.79 1.63 -28.18
N SER A 254 -7.39 2.28 -29.28
CA SER A 254 -5.99 2.37 -29.73
C SER A 254 -5.13 3.19 -28.78
N GLU A 255 -5.65 4.33 -28.31
CA GLU A 255 -4.96 5.21 -27.37
C GLU A 255 -4.82 4.56 -25.99
N LEU A 256 -5.87 3.87 -25.51
CA LEU A 256 -5.83 3.12 -24.27
C LEU A 256 -4.85 1.94 -24.33
N ALA A 257 -4.67 1.33 -25.51
CA ALA A 257 -3.72 0.23 -25.70
C ALA A 257 -2.25 0.67 -25.46
N GLU A 258 -1.93 1.96 -25.65
CA GLU A 258 -0.58 2.50 -25.36
C GLU A 258 -0.23 2.38 -23.88
N TYR A 259 -1.20 2.64 -23.00
CA TYR A 259 -1.02 2.53 -21.55
C TYR A 259 -0.97 1.07 -21.04
N LEU A 260 -1.32 0.11 -21.91
CA LEU A 260 -1.27 -1.34 -21.62
C LEU A 260 -0.02 -2.01 -22.21
N LYS A 261 1.02 -1.23 -22.52
CA LYS A 261 2.31 -1.77 -22.98
C LYS A 261 3.30 -1.86 -21.80
N PRO A 262 4.16 -2.90 -21.80
CA PRO A 262 5.28 -2.95 -20.86
C PRO A 262 6.22 -1.76 -21.07
N THR A 263 6.76 -1.24 -19.97
CA THR A 263 7.68 -0.11 -20.00
C THR A 263 8.99 -0.52 -19.32
N LEU A 264 10.13 -0.24 -19.95
CA LEU A 264 11.43 -0.51 -19.34
C LEU A 264 11.59 0.23 -18.01
N GLY A 265 12.16 -0.46 -17.04
CA GLY A 265 12.31 0.08 -15.70
C GLY A 265 11.07 -0.08 -14.80
N VAL A 266 9.96 -0.53 -15.36
CA VAL A 266 8.73 -0.86 -14.59
C VAL A 266 8.48 -2.36 -14.72
N LYS A 267 8.52 -3.09 -13.59
CA LYS A 267 8.30 -4.54 -13.60
C LYS A 267 6.94 -4.92 -14.17
N VAL A 268 6.88 -6.04 -14.88
CA VAL A 268 5.62 -6.66 -15.31
C VAL A 268 4.99 -7.42 -14.15
N GLY A 269 3.67 -7.37 -14.05
CA GLY A 269 2.93 -8.09 -13.03
C GLY A 269 3.10 -9.60 -13.17
N ARG A 270 3.25 -10.28 -12.03
CA ARG A 270 3.39 -11.74 -12.02
C ARG A 270 2.15 -12.39 -12.61
N GLN A 271 2.38 -13.36 -13.53
CA GLN A 271 1.30 -14.15 -14.11
C GLN A 271 0.58 -14.96 -13.03
N THR A 272 -0.74 -15.01 -13.13
CA THR A 272 -1.56 -15.89 -12.30
C THR A 272 -1.40 -17.34 -12.77
N TRP A 273 -1.31 -18.25 -11.83
CA TRP A 273 -1.19 -19.67 -12.12
C TRP A 273 -2.20 -20.48 -11.30
N LEU A 274 -2.62 -21.62 -11.84
CA LEU A 274 -3.46 -22.58 -11.17
C LEU A 274 -2.67 -23.87 -10.96
N LYS A 275 -2.83 -24.49 -9.78
CA LYS A 275 -2.18 -25.76 -9.51
C LYS A 275 -2.94 -26.90 -10.18
N GLY A 276 -2.30 -27.57 -11.14
CA GLY A 276 -2.83 -28.80 -11.73
C GLY A 276 -2.82 -29.95 -10.73
N ARG A 277 -3.91 -30.73 -10.69
CA ARG A 277 -4.03 -31.91 -9.82
C ARG A 277 -3.71 -33.20 -10.59
N SER A 278 -3.90 -33.18 -11.90
CA SER A 278 -3.61 -34.29 -12.81
C SER A 278 -3.53 -33.73 -14.25
N ILE A 279 -3.00 -34.51 -15.18
CA ILE A 279 -2.97 -34.17 -16.64
C ILE A 279 -4.39 -33.88 -17.12
N LYS A 280 -5.36 -34.74 -16.77
CA LYS A 280 -6.77 -34.55 -17.14
C LYS A 280 -7.33 -33.23 -16.61
N HIS A 281 -6.99 -32.88 -15.38
CA HIS A 281 -7.41 -31.60 -14.78
C HIS A 281 -6.76 -30.41 -15.51
N CYS A 282 -5.46 -30.48 -15.83
CA CYS A 282 -4.78 -29.45 -16.60
C CYS A 282 -5.45 -29.23 -17.97
N LEU A 283 -5.72 -30.30 -18.68
CA LEU A 283 -6.38 -30.26 -20.00
C LEU A 283 -7.82 -29.70 -19.90
N SER A 284 -8.54 -29.98 -18.81
CA SER A 284 -9.89 -29.43 -18.61
C SER A 284 -9.92 -27.94 -18.27
N MET A 285 -8.80 -27.37 -17.77
CA MET A 285 -8.69 -25.94 -17.46
C MET A 285 -8.37 -25.09 -18.69
N VAL A 286 -7.91 -25.70 -19.77
CA VAL A 286 -7.44 -25.00 -20.97
C VAL A 286 -8.41 -25.30 -22.13
N GLN A 287 -8.85 -24.25 -22.81
CA GLN A 287 -9.62 -24.35 -24.04
C GLN A 287 -8.71 -23.96 -25.22
N GLY A 288 -8.51 -24.87 -26.15
CA GLY A 288 -7.75 -24.62 -27.37
C GLY A 288 -6.31 -25.14 -27.33
N ARG A 289 -5.36 -24.38 -27.89
CA ARG A 289 -3.94 -24.80 -27.98
C ARG A 289 -3.29 -24.77 -26.60
N VAL A 290 -2.52 -25.81 -26.29
CA VAL A 290 -1.74 -25.98 -25.07
C VAL A 290 -0.26 -25.96 -25.42
N SER A 291 0.51 -25.16 -24.67
CA SER A 291 1.96 -25.24 -24.66
C SER A 291 2.40 -25.95 -23.38
N CYS A 292 3.33 -26.89 -23.52
CA CYS A 292 3.94 -27.58 -22.39
C CYS A 292 5.43 -27.28 -22.39
N GLU A 293 5.96 -26.89 -21.23
CA GLU A 293 7.39 -26.64 -21.05
C GLU A 293 7.86 -27.28 -19.75
N GLU A 294 9.14 -27.61 -19.68
CA GLU A 294 9.77 -28.08 -18.47
C GLU A 294 9.90 -26.90 -17.49
N LYS A 295 9.42 -27.09 -16.24
CA LYS A 295 9.63 -26.12 -15.20
C LYS A 295 11.05 -26.23 -14.65
N MET A 296 11.92 -25.32 -15.06
CA MET A 296 13.28 -25.23 -14.53
C MET A 296 13.27 -24.95 -13.02
N ASP A 297 14.15 -25.63 -12.30
CA ASP A 297 14.40 -25.34 -10.91
C ASP A 297 15.43 -24.22 -10.81
N GLY A 298 14.96 -23.03 -10.48
CA GLY A 298 15.78 -21.84 -10.45
C GLY A 298 15.04 -20.66 -9.83
N GLU A 299 15.74 -19.54 -9.77
CA GLU A 299 15.20 -18.30 -9.24
C GLU A 299 14.68 -17.43 -10.38
N TYR A 300 13.36 -17.21 -10.40
CA TYR A 300 12.72 -16.34 -11.37
C TYR A 300 13.14 -14.87 -11.18
N CYS A 301 13.48 -14.21 -12.26
CA CYS A 301 13.69 -12.77 -12.31
C CYS A 301 13.21 -12.17 -13.65
N GLN A 302 12.99 -10.86 -13.66
CA GLN A 302 12.78 -10.07 -14.88
C GLN A 302 14.02 -9.24 -15.13
N ILE A 303 14.55 -9.30 -16.35
CA ILE A 303 15.73 -8.53 -16.76
C ILE A 303 15.28 -7.49 -17.78
N HIS A 304 15.48 -6.22 -17.44
CA HIS A 304 15.22 -5.08 -18.32
C HIS A 304 16.54 -4.56 -18.86
N ILE A 305 16.67 -4.40 -20.15
CA ILE A 305 17.88 -3.91 -20.82
C ILE A 305 17.52 -2.63 -21.56
N ASP A 306 18.07 -1.51 -21.08
CA ASP A 306 17.87 -0.18 -21.64
C ASP A 306 19.23 0.36 -22.12
N LEU A 307 19.56 0.16 -23.38
CA LEU A 307 20.85 0.53 -23.95
C LEU A 307 21.13 2.06 -23.88
N SER A 308 20.08 2.88 -23.74
CA SER A 308 20.25 4.33 -23.62
C SER A 308 20.97 4.75 -22.31
N LYS A 309 21.02 3.86 -21.33
CA LYS A 309 21.64 4.11 -20.01
C LYS A 309 23.13 3.73 -19.93
N GLY A 310 23.73 3.30 -21.02
CA GLY A 310 25.16 2.96 -21.07
C GLY A 310 25.52 1.83 -20.09
N TYR A 311 26.40 2.08 -19.13
CA TYR A 311 26.87 1.07 -18.17
C TYR A 311 25.76 0.57 -17.21
N ASP A 312 24.76 1.37 -16.93
CA ASP A 312 23.62 1.04 -16.07
C ASP A 312 22.42 0.50 -16.87
N CYS A 313 22.70 -0.10 -18.03
CA CYS A 313 21.65 -0.56 -18.96
C CYS A 313 20.83 -1.75 -18.46
N ILE A 314 21.33 -2.52 -17.48
CA ILE A 314 20.67 -3.71 -16.96
C ILE A 314 19.97 -3.40 -15.64
N GLN A 315 18.69 -3.73 -15.55
CA GLN A 315 17.93 -3.69 -14.32
C GLN A 315 17.24 -5.04 -14.08
N ILE A 316 17.36 -5.59 -12.87
CA ILE A 316 16.86 -6.93 -12.53
C ILE A 316 15.84 -6.82 -11.40
N PHE A 317 14.64 -7.34 -11.64
CA PHE A 317 13.60 -7.48 -10.62
C PHE A 317 13.48 -8.94 -10.18
N SER A 318 13.43 -9.16 -8.87
CA SER A 318 13.20 -10.49 -8.29
C SER A 318 11.75 -10.95 -8.52
N LYS A 319 11.47 -12.21 -8.27
CA LYS A 319 10.13 -12.81 -8.30
C LYS A 319 9.08 -12.03 -7.48
N SER A 320 9.48 -11.41 -6.39
CA SER A 320 8.61 -10.55 -5.56
C SER A 320 8.46 -9.13 -6.10
N GLY A 321 9.12 -8.79 -7.21
CA GLY A 321 9.09 -7.47 -7.83
C GLY A 321 9.97 -6.42 -7.13
N LYS A 322 10.92 -6.85 -6.29
CA LYS A 322 11.94 -5.97 -5.71
C LYS A 322 13.07 -5.77 -6.72
N ASP A 323 13.55 -4.53 -6.86
CA ASP A 323 14.79 -4.26 -7.59
C ASP A 323 15.96 -4.94 -6.87
N SER A 324 16.58 -5.87 -7.53
CA SER A 324 17.69 -6.70 -7.05
C SER A 324 18.92 -6.59 -7.95
N THR A 325 19.01 -5.52 -8.75
CA THR A 325 20.09 -5.28 -9.70
C THR A 325 21.46 -5.35 -9.01
N ALA A 326 21.62 -4.63 -7.89
CA ALA A 326 22.87 -4.62 -7.13
C ALA A 326 23.22 -6.00 -6.53
N ASP A 327 22.21 -6.74 -6.05
CA ASP A 327 22.39 -8.07 -5.46
C ASP A 327 22.78 -9.12 -6.53
N ARG A 328 22.51 -8.83 -7.81
CA ARG A 328 22.71 -9.74 -8.96
C ARG A 328 23.69 -9.23 -10.01
N MET A 329 24.60 -8.36 -9.65
CA MET A 329 25.62 -7.83 -10.58
C MET A 329 26.45 -8.93 -11.27
N ALA A 330 26.65 -10.05 -10.59
CA ALA A 330 27.34 -11.20 -11.17
C ALA A 330 26.68 -11.78 -12.43
N LEU A 331 25.36 -11.57 -12.61
CA LEU A 331 24.62 -12.00 -13.79
C LEU A 331 24.84 -11.10 -15.00
N HIS A 332 25.27 -9.84 -14.81
CA HIS A 332 25.43 -8.88 -15.92
C HIS A 332 26.36 -9.37 -17.01
N LYS A 333 27.43 -10.09 -16.65
CA LYS A 333 28.40 -10.65 -17.60
C LYS A 333 27.82 -11.74 -18.53
N TYR A 334 26.69 -12.35 -18.13
CA TYR A 334 26.03 -13.40 -18.91
C TYR A 334 24.93 -12.85 -19.81
N VAL A 335 24.58 -11.57 -19.65
CA VAL A 335 23.57 -10.92 -20.49
C VAL A 335 24.27 -10.40 -21.76
N PRO A 336 23.96 -10.94 -22.97
CA PRO A 336 24.67 -10.60 -24.19
C PRO A 336 24.24 -9.21 -24.73
N VAL A 337 24.60 -8.16 -24.00
CA VAL A 337 24.21 -6.77 -24.34
C VAL A 337 24.72 -6.34 -25.71
N THR A 338 25.89 -6.86 -26.12
CA THR A 338 26.49 -6.56 -27.43
C THR A 338 25.69 -7.09 -28.63
N SER A 339 24.93 -8.19 -28.45
CA SER A 339 24.08 -8.73 -29.51
C SER A 339 22.73 -8.01 -29.64
N LEU A 340 22.41 -7.11 -28.72
CA LEU A 340 21.14 -6.38 -28.64
C LEU A 340 21.27 -4.92 -29.11
N LEU A 341 22.33 -4.58 -29.87
CA LEU A 341 22.55 -3.26 -30.39
C LEU A 341 21.30 -2.73 -31.16
N GLY A 342 20.69 -1.69 -30.60
CA GLY A 342 19.49 -1.03 -31.13
C GLY A 342 18.15 -1.59 -30.64
N LEU A 343 18.14 -2.54 -29.68
CA LEU A 343 16.91 -3.11 -29.10
C LEU A 343 16.92 -2.97 -27.59
N SER A 344 15.83 -2.45 -27.05
CA SER A 344 15.55 -2.54 -25.61
C SER A 344 14.70 -3.78 -25.36
N VAL A 345 15.14 -4.68 -24.47
CA VAL A 345 14.54 -6.01 -24.31
C VAL A 345 14.13 -6.24 -22.85
N LEU A 346 12.98 -6.88 -22.68
CA LEU A 346 12.52 -7.43 -21.43
C LEU A 346 12.60 -8.96 -21.53
N ILE A 347 13.34 -9.60 -20.63
CA ILE A 347 13.51 -11.05 -20.57
C ILE A 347 12.95 -11.53 -19.23
N GLU A 348 12.05 -12.53 -19.28
CA GLU A 348 11.67 -13.31 -18.10
C GLU A 348 12.54 -14.59 -18.08
N ALA A 349 13.28 -14.79 -16.99
CA ALA A 349 14.18 -15.93 -16.80
C ALA A 349 13.82 -16.72 -15.52
#